data_830afbc7b8dbd72e23077d4905e8b96d
#
_entry.id   830afbc7b8dbd72e23077d4905e8b96d
#
_cell.length_a   1.000
_cell.length_b   1.000
_cell.length_c   1.000
_cell.angle_alpha   90.00
_cell.angle_beta   90.00
_cell.angle_gamma   90.00
#
_symmetry.space_group_name_H-M   'P 1'
#
loop_
_entity.id
_entity.type
_entity.pdbx_description
1 polymer ?
#
loop_
_entity_poly.entity_id
_entity_poly.type
_entity_poly.pdbx_seq_one_letter_code
_entity_poly.pdbx_strand_id
1 'polypeptide(L)'
;MNFDIVEMDELQLLKDELSKRNAEIAKLKMTLQEKEKQLSLRTDITKEALKPLDKVNKLSNESISRYSRQLILPELGVTGQVKLTNSSVLIVGAGGLGCPSAVYLAAAGIGRLGIVDYDEVELSNLHRQILHTEDRVGMSKSQSIATSCHRLNSGVEYVPYHLALNSSNALPIISQYDIVLDATDNVATRYLLNDACVIAGKTLVSGSALRFEGQLTVYNYENGPCYRCLYPKPPPPQTVTNCSDGGVVGVG
;
A
#
# COMPACT_ATOMS: atom_id res chain seq x y z
N MET A 1 -20.04 2.36 -66.21
CA MET A 1 -20.71 3.18 -65.19
C MET A 1 -20.95 2.49 -63.82
N ASN A 2 -20.78 1.16 -63.69
CA ASN A 2 -20.96 0.46 -62.38
C ASN A 2 -19.63 0.20 -61.61
N PHE A 3 -18.46 0.33 -62.25
CA PHE A 3 -17.17 0.08 -61.59
C PHE A 3 -16.74 1.23 -60.68
N ASP A 4 -16.99 2.49 -61.05
CA ASP A 4 -16.62 3.68 -60.29
C ASP A 4 -17.35 3.83 -58.96
N ILE A 5 -18.58 3.27 -58.81
CA ILE A 5 -19.42 3.39 -57.62
C ILE A 5 -18.92 2.39 -56.52
N VAL A 6 -18.52 1.19 -56.93
CA VAL A 6 -17.98 0.18 -56.00
C VAL A 6 -16.65 0.56 -55.41
N GLU A 7 -15.76 1.17 -56.21
CA GLU A 7 -14.47 1.72 -55.75
C GLU A 7 -14.62 2.91 -54.80
N MET A 8 -15.64 3.76 -55.01
CA MET A 8 -15.94 4.89 -54.13
C MET A 8 -16.46 4.42 -52.77
N ASP A 9 -17.31 3.39 -52.72
CA ASP A 9 -17.83 2.84 -51.44
C ASP A 9 -16.71 2.13 -50.63
N GLU A 10 -15.82 1.42 -51.30
CA GLU A 10 -14.69 0.75 -50.65
C GLU A 10 -13.69 1.78 -50.09
N LEU A 11 -13.43 2.86 -50.82
CA LEU A 11 -12.59 3.98 -50.38
C LEU A 11 -13.18 4.69 -49.17
N GLN A 12 -14.51 4.86 -49.11
CA GLN A 12 -15.20 5.45 -47.96
C GLN A 12 -15.12 4.56 -46.71
N LEU A 13 -15.32 3.25 -46.86
CA LEU A 13 -15.17 2.25 -45.79
C LEU A 13 -13.74 2.27 -45.20
N LEU A 14 -12.72 2.31 -46.04
CA LEU A 14 -11.32 2.41 -45.63
C LEU A 14 -11.01 3.72 -44.88
N LYS A 15 -11.59 4.85 -45.30
CA LYS A 15 -11.45 6.14 -44.62
C LYS A 15 -12.10 6.12 -43.24
N ASP A 16 -13.26 5.49 -43.10
CA ASP A 16 -13.95 5.37 -41.81
C ASP A 16 -13.20 4.44 -40.86
N GLU A 17 -12.63 3.34 -41.37
CA GLU A 17 -11.80 2.46 -40.58
C GLU A 17 -10.49 3.15 -40.13
N LEU A 18 -9.85 3.90 -41.02
CA LEU A 18 -8.66 4.69 -40.71
C LEU A 18 -8.95 5.74 -39.63
N SER A 19 -10.11 6.40 -39.71
CA SER A 19 -10.57 7.37 -38.71
C SER A 19 -10.76 6.72 -37.34
N LYS A 20 -11.39 5.53 -37.27
CA LYS A 20 -11.55 4.76 -36.03
C LYS A 20 -10.21 4.35 -35.43
N ARG A 21 -9.28 3.85 -36.24
CA ARG A 21 -7.93 3.48 -35.81
C ARG A 21 -7.13 4.67 -35.28
N ASN A 22 -7.23 5.82 -35.95
CA ASN A 22 -6.57 7.04 -35.49
C ASN A 22 -7.13 7.54 -34.16
N ALA A 23 -8.43 7.43 -33.92
CA ALA A 23 -9.05 7.75 -32.62
C ALA A 23 -8.59 6.80 -31.51
N GLU A 24 -8.47 5.49 -31.80
CA GLU A 24 -7.94 4.50 -30.87
C GLU A 24 -6.46 4.76 -30.53
N ILE A 25 -5.64 5.06 -31.51
CA ILE A 25 -4.23 5.45 -31.33
C ILE A 25 -4.10 6.70 -30.47
N ALA A 26 -4.95 7.70 -30.68
CA ALA A 26 -4.95 8.92 -29.86
C ALA A 26 -5.29 8.62 -28.40
N LYS A 27 -6.28 7.76 -28.15
CA LYS A 27 -6.67 7.30 -26.81
C LYS A 27 -5.54 6.53 -26.11
N LEU A 28 -4.89 5.61 -26.83
CA LEU A 28 -3.75 4.85 -26.31
C LEU A 28 -2.55 5.74 -25.99
N LYS A 29 -2.27 6.75 -26.83
CA LYS A 29 -1.20 7.73 -26.56
C LYS A 29 -1.47 8.55 -25.30
N MET A 30 -2.71 9.00 -25.09
CA MET A 30 -3.09 9.70 -23.85
C MET A 30 -2.92 8.82 -22.63
N THR A 31 -3.33 7.56 -22.71
CA THR A 31 -3.18 6.60 -21.61
C THR A 31 -1.72 6.30 -21.31
N LEU A 32 -0.87 6.17 -22.36
CA LEU A 32 0.56 5.98 -22.20
C LEU A 32 1.22 7.19 -21.53
N GLN A 33 0.89 8.39 -21.97
CA GLN A 33 1.43 9.64 -21.42
C GLN A 33 1.02 9.83 -19.93
N GLU A 34 -0.20 9.44 -19.57
CA GLU A 34 -0.64 9.45 -18.17
C GLU A 34 0.12 8.41 -17.32
N LYS A 35 0.36 7.20 -17.87
CA LYS A 35 1.17 6.17 -17.20
C LYS A 35 2.64 6.57 -17.07
N GLU A 36 3.22 7.21 -18.08
CA GLU A 36 4.57 7.75 -18.02
C GLU A 36 4.72 8.86 -16.97
N LYS A 37 3.73 9.76 -16.88
CA LYS A 37 3.67 10.79 -15.84
C LYS A 37 3.55 10.19 -14.45
N GLN A 38 2.71 9.17 -14.29
CA GLN A 38 2.62 8.42 -13.03
C GLN A 38 3.92 7.70 -12.68
N LEU A 39 4.63 7.15 -13.67
CA LEU A 39 5.90 6.48 -13.48
C LEU A 39 7.01 7.47 -13.07
N SER A 40 7.05 8.66 -13.65
CA SER A 40 8.00 9.72 -13.27
C SER A 40 7.76 10.21 -11.84
N LEU A 41 6.50 10.42 -11.45
CA LEU A 41 6.13 10.73 -10.07
C LEU A 41 6.56 9.63 -9.08
N ARG A 42 6.49 8.35 -9.48
CA ARG A 42 6.97 7.21 -8.68
C ARG A 42 8.47 7.24 -8.42
N THR A 43 9.24 7.64 -9.42
CA THR A 43 10.72 7.71 -9.31
C THR A 43 11.15 8.85 -8.39
N ASP A 44 10.39 9.92 -8.32
CA ASP A 44 10.67 11.09 -7.48
C ASP A 44 10.32 10.84 -6.00
N ILE A 45 9.20 10.16 -5.70
CA ILE A 45 8.78 9.85 -4.30
C ILE A 45 9.83 8.99 -3.55
N THR A 46 10.60 8.15 -4.25
CA THR A 46 11.65 7.34 -3.61
C THR A 46 12.96 8.10 -3.38
N LYS A 47 13.16 9.23 -4.06
CA LYS A 47 14.38 10.04 -3.98
C LYS A 47 14.25 11.26 -3.07
N GLU A 48 13.04 11.80 -2.93
CA GLU A 48 12.80 12.93 -2.04
C GLU A 48 12.42 12.45 -0.64
N ALA A 49 13.14 12.97 0.36
CA ALA A 49 12.75 12.75 1.76
C ALA A 49 11.38 13.39 2.02
N LEU A 50 10.50 12.65 2.68
CA LEU A 50 9.23 13.20 3.13
C LEU A 50 9.47 14.42 4.03
N LYS A 51 8.63 15.43 3.91
CA LYS A 51 8.64 16.52 4.87
C LYS A 51 8.41 15.96 6.29
N PRO A 52 9.12 16.48 7.30
CA PRO A 52 8.84 16.11 8.68
C PRO A 52 7.34 16.24 8.98
N LEU A 53 6.79 15.30 9.76
CA LEU A 53 5.40 15.39 10.18
C LEU A 53 5.23 16.61 11.11
N ASP A 54 4.21 17.42 10.83
CA ASP A 54 3.89 18.57 11.67
C ASP A 54 3.43 18.10 13.06
N LYS A 55 4.26 18.35 14.06
CA LYS A 55 3.98 17.88 15.43
C LYS A 55 2.96 18.78 16.12
N VAL A 56 1.95 18.16 16.69
CA VAL A 56 0.95 18.82 17.53
C VAL A 56 1.25 18.60 19.01
N ASN A 57 1.04 19.63 19.82
CA ASN A 57 1.19 19.54 21.27
C ASN A 57 -0.16 19.37 22.01
N LYS A 58 -1.25 19.58 21.28
CA LYS A 58 -2.63 19.48 21.81
C LYS A 58 -3.58 19.03 20.71
N LEU A 59 -4.67 18.41 21.10
CA LEU A 59 -5.73 18.00 20.18
C LEU A 59 -6.65 19.19 19.87
N SER A 60 -7.15 19.26 18.66
CA SER A 60 -8.24 20.15 18.27
C SER A 60 -9.57 19.67 18.84
N ASN A 61 -10.58 20.55 18.91
CA ASN A 61 -11.93 20.17 19.33
C ASN A 61 -12.53 19.06 18.44
N GLU A 62 -12.24 19.08 17.16
CA GLU A 62 -12.64 18.04 16.20
C GLU A 62 -11.98 16.70 16.55
N SER A 63 -10.68 16.69 16.82
CA SER A 63 -9.94 15.50 17.25
C SER A 63 -10.46 14.96 18.59
N ILE A 64 -10.77 15.84 19.55
CA ILE A 64 -11.35 15.45 20.84
C ILE A 64 -12.72 14.76 20.62
N SER A 65 -13.56 15.31 19.75
CA SER A 65 -14.85 14.70 19.43
C SER A 65 -14.67 13.35 18.73
N ARG A 66 -13.83 13.28 17.73
CA ARG A 66 -13.56 12.06 16.94
C ARG A 66 -13.01 10.93 17.80
N TYR A 67 -12.01 11.21 18.62
CA TYR A 67 -11.29 10.20 19.41
C TYR A 67 -11.81 10.08 20.84
N SER A 68 -12.97 10.63 21.16
CA SER A 68 -13.51 10.69 22.52
C SER A 68 -13.52 9.35 23.25
N ARG A 69 -13.78 8.23 22.54
CA ARG A 69 -13.79 6.89 23.13
C ARG A 69 -12.37 6.36 23.44
N GLN A 70 -11.36 6.81 22.72
CA GLN A 70 -9.95 6.49 22.98
C GLN A 70 -9.42 7.36 24.14
N LEU A 71 -9.85 8.62 24.21
CA LEU A 71 -9.37 9.57 25.22
C LEU A 71 -9.78 9.21 26.66
N ILE A 72 -10.86 8.46 26.85
CA ILE A 72 -11.31 8.01 28.18
C ILE A 72 -10.61 6.73 28.68
N LEU A 73 -9.81 6.08 27.82
CA LEU A 73 -9.01 4.91 28.21
C LEU A 73 -7.79 5.37 29.00
N PRO A 74 -7.58 4.92 30.26
CA PRO A 74 -6.43 5.35 31.07
C PRO A 74 -5.07 5.07 30.41
N GLU A 75 -4.97 3.97 29.65
CA GLU A 75 -3.75 3.51 28.98
C GLU A 75 -3.37 4.40 27.79
N LEU A 76 -4.34 5.07 27.17
CA LEU A 76 -4.11 5.95 26.04
C LEU A 76 -4.22 7.43 26.45
N GLY A 77 -5.41 7.88 26.81
CA GLY A 77 -5.71 9.25 27.23
C GLY A 77 -5.35 10.30 26.18
N VAL A 78 -5.32 11.55 26.58
CA VAL A 78 -4.95 12.68 25.72
C VAL A 78 -3.48 12.57 25.28
N THR A 79 -2.59 12.21 26.21
CA THR A 79 -1.15 12.10 25.94
C THR A 79 -0.85 11.00 24.89
N GLY A 80 -1.49 9.85 25.02
CA GLY A 80 -1.34 8.77 24.06
C GLY A 80 -1.89 9.14 22.67
N GLN A 81 -3.04 9.82 22.62
CA GLN A 81 -3.60 10.28 21.35
C GLN A 81 -2.71 11.33 20.67
N VAL A 82 -2.11 12.25 21.41
CA VAL A 82 -1.12 13.22 20.88
C VAL A 82 0.12 12.48 20.34
N LYS A 83 0.62 11.47 21.05
CA LYS A 83 1.73 10.63 20.55
C LYS A 83 1.34 9.92 19.25
N LEU A 84 0.16 9.34 19.19
CA LEU A 84 -0.34 8.65 17.99
C LEU A 84 -0.45 9.59 16.79
N THR A 85 -1.03 10.78 16.99
CA THR A 85 -1.12 11.82 15.94
C THR A 85 0.25 12.32 15.47
N ASN A 86 1.28 12.22 16.30
CA ASN A 86 2.66 12.60 15.97
C ASN A 86 3.52 11.43 15.45
N SER A 87 2.94 10.25 15.26
CA SER A 87 3.65 9.06 14.83
C SER A 87 3.35 8.71 13.37
N SER A 88 4.30 8.01 12.76
CA SER A 88 4.23 7.55 11.37
C SER A 88 4.43 6.04 11.29
N VAL A 89 3.59 5.37 10.51
CA VAL A 89 3.64 3.92 10.29
C VAL A 89 3.75 3.64 8.80
N LEU A 90 4.64 2.72 8.43
CA LEU A 90 4.75 2.17 7.08
C LEU A 90 4.11 0.77 7.06
N ILE A 91 3.12 0.57 6.22
CA ILE A 91 2.55 -0.76 5.94
C ILE A 91 3.15 -1.26 4.63
N VAL A 92 3.74 -2.43 4.66
CA VAL A 92 4.25 -3.13 3.47
C VAL A 92 3.35 -4.31 3.18
N GLY A 93 2.68 -4.26 2.03
CA GLY A 93 1.61 -5.15 1.63
C GLY A 93 0.23 -4.52 1.80
N ALA A 94 -0.48 -4.30 0.70
CA ALA A 94 -1.84 -3.74 0.65
C ALA A 94 -2.90 -4.84 0.41
N GLY A 95 -2.63 -6.04 0.90
CA GLY A 95 -3.47 -7.22 0.78
C GLY A 95 -4.45 -7.43 1.93
N GLY A 96 -4.76 -8.70 2.24
CA GLY A 96 -5.71 -9.09 3.29
C GLY A 96 -5.32 -8.62 4.68
N LEU A 97 -4.03 -8.59 5.04
CA LEU A 97 -3.54 -8.08 6.33
C LEU A 97 -3.33 -6.56 6.31
N GLY A 98 -2.89 -6.00 5.17
CA GLY A 98 -2.66 -4.56 5.05
C GLY A 98 -3.93 -3.73 5.09
N CYS A 99 -5.02 -4.21 4.49
CA CYS A 99 -6.31 -3.51 4.50
C CYS A 99 -6.85 -3.24 5.92
N PRO A 100 -7.05 -4.26 6.79
CA PRO A 100 -7.53 -4.02 8.15
C PRO A 100 -6.53 -3.21 8.97
N SER A 101 -5.23 -3.45 8.84
CA SER A 101 -4.22 -2.65 9.53
C SER A 101 -4.31 -1.16 9.16
N ALA A 102 -4.46 -0.85 7.88
CA ALA A 102 -4.57 0.52 7.40
C ALA A 102 -5.84 1.21 7.92
N VAL A 103 -7.00 0.54 7.85
CA VAL A 103 -8.27 1.15 8.27
C VAL A 103 -8.30 1.43 9.76
N TYR A 104 -7.79 0.53 10.61
CA TYR A 104 -7.78 0.75 12.05
C TYR A 104 -6.76 1.81 12.48
N LEU A 105 -5.57 1.85 11.88
CA LEU A 105 -4.60 2.92 12.14
C LEU A 105 -5.10 4.29 11.70
N ALA A 106 -5.73 4.37 10.52
CA ALA A 106 -6.36 5.58 10.04
C ALA A 106 -7.51 6.04 10.96
N ALA A 107 -8.40 5.11 11.36
CA ALA A 107 -9.49 5.40 12.26
C ALA A 107 -9.00 5.86 13.64
N ALA A 108 -7.92 5.27 14.16
CA ALA A 108 -7.32 5.63 15.43
C ALA A 108 -6.60 6.99 15.41
N GLY A 109 -6.33 7.56 14.23
CA GLY A 109 -5.74 8.90 14.09
C GLY A 109 -4.22 8.92 14.16
N ILE A 110 -3.57 7.95 13.51
CA ILE A 110 -2.12 8.02 13.24
C ILE A 110 -1.80 9.30 12.46
N GLY A 111 -0.63 9.91 12.68
CA GLY A 111 -0.28 11.13 11.97
C GLY A 111 0.00 10.91 10.49
N ARG A 112 0.79 9.89 10.17
CA ARG A 112 1.14 9.53 8.78
C ARG A 112 1.07 8.03 8.58
N LEU A 113 0.51 7.62 7.44
CA LEU A 113 0.42 6.23 7.02
C LEU A 113 1.04 6.07 5.63
N GLY A 114 2.20 5.42 5.54
CA GLY A 114 2.79 4.96 4.29
C GLY A 114 2.24 3.59 3.90
N ILE A 115 1.94 3.37 2.64
CA ILE A 115 1.44 2.10 2.12
C ILE A 115 2.29 1.70 0.91
N VAL A 116 3.02 0.59 1.02
CA VAL A 116 3.85 0.05 -0.07
C VAL A 116 3.21 -1.20 -0.64
N ASP A 117 2.93 -1.18 -1.93
CA ASP A 117 2.52 -2.37 -2.69
C ASP A 117 2.75 -2.12 -4.18
N TYR A 118 3.19 -3.13 -4.91
CA TYR A 118 3.43 -3.04 -6.36
C TYR A 118 2.26 -3.54 -7.21
N ASP A 119 1.29 -4.24 -6.58
CA ASP A 119 0.16 -4.83 -7.28
C ASP A 119 -0.95 -3.81 -7.60
N GLU A 120 -1.78 -4.22 -8.53
CA GLU A 120 -3.07 -3.59 -8.82
C GLU A 120 -4.22 -4.40 -8.20
N VAL A 121 -5.35 -3.73 -8.02
CA VAL A 121 -6.57 -4.35 -7.50
C VAL A 121 -7.13 -5.31 -8.54
N GLU A 122 -7.41 -6.54 -8.12
CA GLU A 122 -8.06 -7.57 -8.93
C GLU A 122 -9.39 -8.02 -8.30
N LEU A 123 -10.35 -8.42 -9.13
CA LEU A 123 -11.63 -8.93 -8.66
C LEU A 123 -11.48 -10.14 -7.72
N SER A 124 -10.50 -11.01 -8.01
CA SER A 124 -10.14 -12.19 -7.23
C SER A 124 -9.65 -11.89 -5.81
N ASN A 125 -9.35 -10.62 -5.50
CA ASN A 125 -8.83 -10.21 -4.21
C ASN A 125 -9.92 -9.68 -3.26
N LEU A 126 -11.07 -9.25 -3.78
CA LEU A 126 -12.06 -8.46 -3.05
C LEU A 126 -12.74 -9.20 -1.90
N HIS A 127 -12.76 -10.53 -1.90
CA HIS A 127 -13.31 -11.34 -0.82
C HIS A 127 -12.55 -11.20 0.52
N ARG A 128 -11.30 -10.69 0.50
CA ARG A 128 -10.46 -10.51 1.70
C ARG A 128 -9.78 -9.14 1.82
N GLN A 129 -9.58 -8.44 0.72
CA GLN A 129 -8.92 -7.13 0.67
C GLN A 129 -9.97 -6.01 0.74
N ILE A 130 -10.56 -5.83 1.92
CA ILE A 130 -11.81 -5.11 2.21
C ILE A 130 -11.80 -3.60 1.94
N LEU A 131 -10.64 -2.99 1.69
CA LEU A 131 -10.55 -1.56 1.34
C LEU A 131 -10.55 -1.30 -0.17
N HIS A 132 -10.48 -2.36 -0.97
CA HIS A 132 -10.62 -2.29 -2.41
C HIS A 132 -12.07 -2.52 -2.82
N THR A 133 -12.48 -1.95 -3.95
CA THR A 133 -13.85 -2.02 -4.47
C THR A 133 -13.81 -2.35 -5.97
N GLU A 134 -14.91 -2.86 -6.51
CA GLU A 134 -15.01 -3.27 -7.92
C GLU A 134 -14.70 -2.13 -8.90
N ASP A 135 -15.11 -0.91 -8.58
CA ASP A 135 -14.84 0.31 -9.37
C ASP A 135 -13.35 0.70 -9.41
N ARG A 136 -12.52 0.04 -8.60
CA ARG A 136 -11.06 0.28 -8.53
C ARG A 136 -10.22 -0.87 -9.07
N VAL A 137 -10.82 -1.86 -9.71
CA VAL A 137 -10.07 -2.92 -10.41
C VAL A 137 -9.13 -2.28 -11.43
N GLY A 138 -7.84 -2.67 -11.40
CA GLY A 138 -6.76 -2.07 -12.18
C GLY A 138 -6.11 -0.82 -11.56
N MET A 139 -6.60 -0.31 -10.43
CA MET A 139 -5.92 0.74 -9.66
C MET A 139 -4.81 0.13 -8.80
N SER A 140 -3.74 0.87 -8.54
CA SER A 140 -2.73 0.49 -7.56
C SER A 140 -3.35 0.20 -6.20
N LYS A 141 -3.00 -0.94 -5.57
CA LYS A 141 -3.51 -1.31 -4.24
C LYS A 141 -3.15 -0.27 -3.18
N SER A 142 -1.92 0.26 -3.20
CA SER A 142 -1.49 1.31 -2.25
C SER A 142 -2.33 2.58 -2.38
N GLN A 143 -2.62 3.03 -3.62
CA GLN A 143 -3.48 4.19 -3.88
C GLN A 143 -4.93 3.93 -3.49
N SER A 144 -5.44 2.73 -3.72
CA SER A 144 -6.81 2.34 -3.36
C SER A 144 -7.01 2.38 -1.84
N ILE A 145 -6.07 1.84 -1.04
CA ILE A 145 -6.09 1.95 0.44
C ILE A 145 -6.04 3.41 0.88
N ALA A 146 -5.09 4.20 0.36
CA ALA A 146 -4.98 5.62 0.70
C ALA A 146 -6.29 6.38 0.45
N THR A 147 -6.96 6.11 -0.68
CA THR A 147 -8.25 6.71 -1.02
C THR A 147 -9.36 6.30 -0.05
N SER A 148 -9.44 5.02 0.33
CA SER A 148 -10.44 4.52 1.28
C SER A 148 -10.21 5.08 2.69
N CYS A 149 -8.98 5.07 3.16
CA CYS A 149 -8.61 5.59 4.46
C CYS A 149 -8.79 7.12 4.56
N HIS A 150 -8.51 7.86 3.49
CA HIS A 150 -8.75 9.32 3.44
C HIS A 150 -10.24 9.67 3.57
N ARG A 151 -11.13 8.87 2.99
CA ARG A 151 -12.59 9.04 3.17
C ARG A 151 -13.03 8.77 4.60
N LEU A 152 -12.34 7.87 5.31
CA LEU A 152 -12.61 7.56 6.71
C LEU A 152 -12.06 8.65 7.64
N ASN A 153 -10.82 9.08 7.43
CA ASN A 153 -10.15 10.07 8.25
C ASN A 153 -9.21 10.96 7.41
N SER A 154 -9.70 12.10 6.98
CA SER A 154 -8.94 13.06 6.16
C SER A 154 -7.84 13.81 6.93
N GLY A 155 -7.82 13.72 8.26
CA GLY A 155 -6.79 14.32 9.11
C GLY A 155 -5.47 13.56 9.17
N VAL A 156 -5.39 12.37 8.54
CA VAL A 156 -4.17 11.55 8.45
C VAL A 156 -3.48 11.83 7.10
N GLU A 157 -2.16 11.93 7.13
CA GLU A 157 -1.35 12.02 5.92
C GLU A 157 -1.14 10.62 5.32
N TYR A 158 -1.55 10.40 4.07
CA TYR A 158 -1.41 9.13 3.37
C TYR A 158 -0.36 9.23 2.27
N VAL A 159 0.61 8.32 2.29
CA VAL A 159 1.71 8.26 1.31
C VAL A 159 1.68 6.90 0.60
N PRO A 160 1.02 6.78 -0.54
CA PRO A 160 0.99 5.54 -1.32
C PRO A 160 2.27 5.39 -2.15
N TYR A 161 2.93 4.24 -2.03
CA TYR A 161 4.08 3.83 -2.83
C TYR A 161 3.67 2.65 -3.72
N HIS A 162 3.50 2.89 -5.00
CA HIS A 162 3.24 1.83 -5.97
C HIS A 162 4.56 1.29 -6.52
N LEU A 163 5.26 0.48 -5.74
CA LEU A 163 6.56 -0.10 -6.08
C LEU A 163 6.81 -1.39 -5.30
N ALA A 164 7.70 -2.23 -5.82
CA ALA A 164 8.25 -3.36 -5.10
C ALA A 164 9.46 -2.91 -4.25
N LEU A 165 9.49 -3.32 -2.98
CA LEU A 165 10.67 -3.11 -2.14
C LEU A 165 11.82 -4.01 -2.59
N ASN A 166 13.02 -3.42 -2.59
CA ASN A 166 14.28 -4.10 -2.89
C ASN A 166 15.42 -3.47 -2.08
N SER A 167 16.62 -3.99 -2.23
CA SER A 167 17.80 -3.55 -1.47
C SER A 167 18.19 -2.08 -1.71
N SER A 168 17.79 -1.47 -2.82
CA SER A 168 18.13 -0.08 -3.13
C SER A 168 17.14 0.93 -2.57
N ASN A 169 15.87 0.55 -2.36
CA ASN A 169 14.81 1.47 -1.93
C ASN A 169 14.26 1.22 -0.51
N ALA A 170 14.46 0.02 0.05
CA ALA A 170 13.88 -0.34 1.35
C ALA A 170 14.40 0.56 2.48
N LEU A 171 15.70 0.70 2.63
CA LEU A 171 16.30 1.49 3.71
C LEU A 171 15.93 2.99 3.64
N PRO A 172 16.01 3.68 2.47
CA PRO A 172 15.55 5.06 2.33
C PRO A 172 14.09 5.27 2.71
N ILE A 173 13.19 4.37 2.32
CA ILE A 173 11.76 4.48 2.65
C ILE A 173 11.51 4.22 4.14
N ILE A 174 12.02 3.11 4.68
CA ILE A 174 11.82 2.68 6.06
C ILE A 174 12.33 3.71 7.06
N SER A 175 13.46 4.36 6.76
CA SER A 175 14.07 5.37 7.64
C SER A 175 13.16 6.56 7.92
N GLN A 176 12.16 6.82 7.08
CA GLN A 176 11.24 7.95 7.17
C GLN A 176 10.03 7.69 8.09
N TYR A 177 9.90 6.48 8.63
CA TYR A 177 8.79 6.07 9.48
C TYR A 177 9.27 5.63 10.86
N ASP A 178 8.38 5.68 11.86
CA ASP A 178 8.69 5.28 13.23
C ASP A 178 8.57 3.77 13.43
N ILE A 179 7.54 3.16 12.81
CA ILE A 179 7.22 1.73 12.92
C ILE A 179 6.92 1.19 11.53
N VAL A 180 7.30 -0.07 11.29
CA VAL A 180 7.04 -0.79 10.05
C VAL A 180 6.14 -1.98 10.33
N LEU A 181 5.07 -2.12 9.54
CA LEU A 181 4.20 -3.30 9.51
C LEU A 181 4.52 -4.15 8.28
N ASP A 182 4.92 -5.38 8.50
CA ASP A 182 4.99 -6.42 7.47
C ASP A 182 3.63 -7.11 7.36
N ALA A 183 2.91 -6.80 6.31
CA ALA A 183 1.64 -7.40 5.91
C ALA A 183 1.80 -8.21 4.60
N THR A 184 3.03 -8.64 4.30
CA THR A 184 3.36 -9.39 3.09
C THR A 184 3.17 -10.89 3.28
N ASP A 185 2.93 -11.59 2.20
CA ASP A 185 2.90 -13.05 2.13
C ASP A 185 4.21 -13.66 1.59
N ASN A 186 5.26 -12.85 1.48
CA ASN A 186 6.52 -13.22 0.85
C ASN A 186 7.67 -13.24 1.86
N VAL A 187 8.26 -14.42 2.05
CA VAL A 187 9.37 -14.64 3.00
C VAL A 187 10.61 -13.83 2.64
N ALA A 188 10.96 -13.69 1.37
CA ALA A 188 12.13 -12.91 0.96
C ALA A 188 11.96 -11.42 1.31
N THR A 189 10.77 -10.87 1.10
CA THR A 189 10.43 -9.50 1.51
C THR A 189 10.50 -9.34 3.03
N ARG A 190 10.06 -10.33 3.81
CA ARG A 190 10.16 -10.30 5.28
C ARG A 190 11.60 -10.23 5.77
N TYR A 191 12.53 -11.00 5.17
CA TYR A 191 13.96 -10.89 5.47
C TYR A 191 14.53 -9.50 5.11
N LEU A 192 14.16 -8.97 3.95
CA LEU A 192 14.57 -7.62 3.54
C LEU A 192 14.06 -6.55 4.51
N LEU A 193 12.80 -6.63 4.92
CA LEU A 193 12.19 -5.71 5.89
C LEU A 193 12.90 -5.79 7.24
N ASN A 194 13.16 -7.01 7.73
CA ASN A 194 13.91 -7.20 8.97
C ASN A 194 15.27 -6.53 8.90
N ASP A 195 16.04 -6.79 7.85
CA ASP A 195 17.39 -6.26 7.71
C ASP A 195 17.39 -4.73 7.64
N ALA A 196 16.49 -4.16 6.85
CA ALA A 196 16.36 -2.72 6.73
C ALA A 196 15.88 -2.07 8.05
N CYS A 197 14.95 -2.70 8.78
CA CYS A 197 14.48 -2.22 10.08
C CYS A 197 15.59 -2.27 11.14
N VAL A 198 16.38 -3.33 11.18
CA VAL A 198 17.54 -3.44 12.10
C VAL A 198 18.56 -2.35 11.81
N ILE A 199 18.91 -2.14 10.53
CA ILE A 199 19.87 -1.10 10.13
C ILE A 199 19.35 0.31 10.46
N ALA A 200 18.05 0.55 10.23
CA ALA A 200 17.41 1.83 10.51
C ALA A 200 17.03 2.05 12.00
N GLY A 201 17.22 1.03 12.87
CA GLY A 201 16.79 1.09 14.26
C GLY A 201 15.26 1.18 14.43
N LYS A 202 14.47 0.56 13.54
CA LYS A 202 13.00 0.61 13.55
C LYS A 202 12.40 -0.69 14.06
N THR A 203 11.30 -0.57 14.80
CA THR A 203 10.49 -1.72 15.20
C THR A 203 9.74 -2.28 14.00
N LEU A 204 9.77 -3.59 13.86
CA LEU A 204 9.02 -4.34 12.85
C LEU A 204 7.90 -5.14 13.51
N VAL A 205 6.66 -4.87 13.12
CA VAL A 205 5.49 -5.68 13.49
C VAL A 205 5.15 -6.55 12.29
N SER A 206 5.26 -7.86 12.41
CA SER A 206 5.07 -8.79 11.29
C SER A 206 3.85 -9.66 11.53
N GLY A 207 2.93 -9.63 10.55
CA GLY A 207 1.78 -10.51 10.46
C GLY A 207 1.94 -11.56 9.36
N SER A 208 1.38 -12.73 9.56
CA SER A 208 1.21 -13.74 8.51
C SER A 208 -0.07 -14.52 8.73
N ALA A 209 -0.69 -14.93 7.63
CA ALA A 209 -1.89 -15.76 7.66
C ALA A 209 -1.76 -16.88 6.62
N LEU A 210 -2.14 -18.08 7.00
CA LEU A 210 -2.20 -19.25 6.14
C LEU A 210 -3.40 -20.11 6.55
N ARG A 211 -4.32 -20.37 5.63
CA ARG A 211 -5.55 -21.14 5.90
C ARG A 211 -6.37 -20.52 7.03
N PHE A 212 -6.41 -21.15 8.22
CA PHE A 212 -7.12 -20.69 9.42
C PHE A 212 -6.17 -20.24 10.54
N GLU A 213 -4.86 -20.18 10.26
CA GLU A 213 -3.86 -19.83 11.25
C GLU A 213 -3.30 -18.45 10.95
N GLY A 214 -3.10 -17.67 12.00
CA GLY A 214 -2.46 -16.35 11.95
C GLY A 214 -1.31 -16.28 12.95
N GLN A 215 -0.28 -15.53 12.60
CA GLN A 215 0.84 -15.22 13.46
C GLN A 215 1.06 -13.72 13.49
N LEU A 216 1.33 -13.18 14.69
CA LEU A 216 1.71 -11.80 14.90
C LEU A 216 2.91 -11.74 15.82
N THR A 217 3.94 -11.02 15.44
CA THR A 217 5.16 -10.86 16.26
C THR A 217 5.72 -9.45 16.09
N VAL A 218 6.27 -8.93 17.20
CA VAL A 218 7.02 -7.67 17.22
C VAL A 218 8.50 -7.99 17.29
N TYR A 219 9.28 -7.45 16.35
CA TYR A 219 10.72 -7.64 16.23
C TYR A 219 11.47 -6.32 16.44
N ASN A 220 12.71 -6.40 16.91
CA ASN A 220 13.61 -5.27 17.09
C ASN A 220 13.00 -4.13 17.96
N TYR A 221 12.24 -4.51 18.98
CA TYR A 221 11.67 -3.57 19.96
C TYR A 221 12.46 -3.64 21.27
N GLU A 222 12.89 -2.47 21.78
CA GLU A 222 13.63 -2.33 23.06
C GLU A 222 14.81 -3.32 23.22
N ASN A 223 15.64 -3.47 22.17
CA ASN A 223 16.75 -4.43 22.08
C ASN A 223 16.29 -5.92 22.06
N GLY A 224 15.03 -6.19 21.82
CA GLY A 224 14.51 -7.53 21.60
C GLY A 224 15.02 -8.18 20.31
N PRO A 225 14.78 -9.49 20.13
CA PRO A 225 15.26 -10.23 18.97
C PRO A 225 14.67 -9.70 17.66
N CYS A 226 15.46 -9.73 16.61
CA CYS A 226 14.99 -9.50 15.24
C CYS A 226 14.53 -10.84 14.61
N TYR A 227 13.93 -10.78 13.42
CA TYR A 227 13.48 -11.99 12.71
C TYR A 227 14.62 -12.98 12.46
N ARG A 228 15.83 -12.51 12.12
CA ARG A 228 17.00 -13.37 11.92
C ARG A 228 17.54 -13.98 13.21
N CYS A 229 17.27 -13.42 14.36
CA CYS A 229 17.65 -14.07 15.64
C CYS A 229 16.86 -15.35 15.84
N LEU A 230 15.60 -15.41 15.39
CA LEU A 230 14.73 -16.58 15.49
C LEU A 230 14.87 -17.49 14.28
N TYR A 231 15.03 -16.92 13.10
CA TYR A 231 15.13 -17.64 11.82
C TYR A 231 16.40 -17.23 11.06
N PRO A 232 17.59 -17.72 11.49
CA PRO A 232 18.88 -17.25 10.93
C PRO A 232 19.06 -17.56 9.44
N LYS A 233 18.49 -18.67 8.99
CA LYS A 233 18.62 -19.15 7.60
C LYS A 233 17.26 -19.07 6.90
N PRO A 234 17.17 -18.39 5.75
CA PRO A 234 15.97 -18.43 4.92
C PRO A 234 15.65 -19.89 4.52
N PRO A 235 14.37 -20.29 4.51
CA PRO A 235 13.97 -21.59 4.00
C PRO A 235 14.27 -21.70 2.50
N PRO A 236 14.51 -22.91 1.98
CA PRO A 236 14.65 -23.12 0.54
C PRO A 236 13.39 -22.62 -0.21
N PRO A 237 13.53 -21.95 -1.37
CA PRO A 237 12.38 -21.39 -2.09
C PRO A 237 11.27 -22.40 -2.39
N GLN A 238 11.61 -23.67 -2.58
CA GLN A 238 10.64 -24.75 -2.89
C GLN A 238 9.75 -25.13 -1.68
N THR A 239 10.12 -24.72 -0.46
CA THR A 239 9.36 -25.04 0.77
C THR A 239 8.45 -23.91 1.22
N VAL A 240 8.48 -22.77 0.51
CA VAL A 240 7.68 -21.59 0.86
C VAL A 240 6.37 -21.63 0.10
N THR A 241 5.26 -21.66 0.84
CA THR A 241 3.89 -21.55 0.30
C THR A 241 3.41 -20.12 0.42
N ASN A 242 2.95 -19.54 -0.68
CA ASN A 242 2.30 -18.20 -0.68
C ASN A 242 0.78 -18.36 -0.51
N CYS A 243 0.07 -17.26 -0.29
CA CYS A 243 -1.40 -17.28 -0.18
C CYS A 243 -2.08 -17.82 -1.45
N SER A 244 -1.46 -17.64 -2.62
CA SER A 244 -1.94 -18.20 -3.90
C SER A 244 -1.92 -19.73 -3.92
N ASP A 245 -1.00 -20.36 -3.22
CA ASP A 245 -0.77 -21.81 -3.25
C ASP A 245 -1.43 -22.52 -2.06
N GLY A 246 -1.44 -21.88 -0.88
CA GLY A 246 -1.94 -22.46 0.36
C GLY A 246 -3.39 -22.14 0.68
N GLY A 247 -3.91 -21.08 0.08
CA GLY A 247 -5.22 -20.52 0.40
C GLY A 247 -5.26 -19.78 1.75
N VAL A 248 -6.24 -18.92 1.90
CA VAL A 248 -6.52 -18.17 3.14
C VAL A 248 -8.02 -17.86 3.20
N VAL A 249 -8.61 -17.93 4.40
CA VAL A 249 -10.01 -17.58 4.64
C VAL A 249 -10.09 -16.24 5.35
N GLY A 250 -10.76 -15.27 4.72
CA GLY A 250 -10.92 -13.93 5.27
C GLY A 250 -9.60 -13.15 5.34
N VAL A 251 -9.40 -12.43 6.41
CA VAL A 251 -8.22 -11.56 6.62
C VAL A 251 -7.19 -12.14 7.59
N GLY A 252 -7.39 -13.37 8.07
CA GLY A 252 -6.49 -14.03 9.01
C GLY A 252 -6.69 -13.56 10.44
#